data_f738239b4d0448453f0ca570e3027a33
#
_entry.id   f738239b4d0448453f0ca570e3027a33
#
_cell.length_a   1.000
_cell.length_b   1.000
_cell.length_c   1.000
_cell.angle_alpha   90.00
_cell.angle_beta   90.00
_cell.angle_gamma   90.00
#
_symmetry.space_group_name_H-M   'P 1'
#
loop_
_entity.id
_entity.type
_entity.pdbx_description
1 polymer ?
#
loop_
_entity_poly.entity_id
_entity_poly.type
_entity_poly.pdbx_seq_one_letter_code
_entity_poly.pdbx_strand_id
1 'polypeptide(L)'
;MDRRDNSRAKRTASWLIGAGLFSLAIAFPAGAASFKSLYSFCPGRSPCTDGRTPEGGLLIDSHGDLFGTTPGGGAYNSGAVFELTLTPKKTYTETPIYSFCSGGGNCTDGEAPQSNLIMDSSGNLYGTTAGGGLNNRGTVFELSPAGGGAYTENVLYSFCSTGGESCTDGRGPFGGVVMDSDGDLYGTTNTGGTPIGADTGPGVVFELIPNESKTSYTEQVIYNFCAQSGCSDGITPYAGLLMDSYGDLFGTTAGGGNSNSGGVAYELTPNESKTAYTESVLYNFCSQGGDACTDGDDPSPFAPLTADSGGNLYGVTLDGGAHAGGVVFKLTYDATTTSYSPSTLYNFCAKGGSKCTDGSHPQAGLVVDTSGNLYGSTYSGGGGKDKQGTVFELAFKKKKDTYAQSILHSFCSTYKKGICEDGGNPVGTMAVDSLGKLYGTTNRDGPYGEGTVFRVIK
;
A
#
# COMPACT_ATOMS: atom_id res chain seq x y z
N MET A 1 -8.10 38.17 11.38
CA MET A 1 -9.24 37.67 10.58
C MET A 1 -8.64 37.00 9.36
N ASP A 2 -8.52 35.72 9.44
CA ASP A 2 -7.66 34.88 8.62
C ASP A 2 -8.38 34.53 7.31
N ARG A 3 -7.74 34.76 6.15
CA ARG A 3 -8.29 34.46 4.82
C ARG A 3 -8.35 32.94 4.51
N ARG A 4 -7.98 32.08 5.48
CA ARG A 4 -7.94 30.63 5.36
C ARG A 4 -9.31 29.96 5.28
N ASP A 5 -10.38 30.64 5.68
CA ASP A 5 -11.70 30.04 5.84
C ASP A 5 -12.54 29.97 4.54
N ASN A 6 -12.11 30.64 3.46
CA ASN A 6 -12.90 30.72 2.23
C ASN A 6 -12.39 29.85 1.06
N SER A 7 -11.21 29.25 1.14
CA SER A 7 -10.68 28.36 0.11
C SER A 7 -11.14 26.91 0.31
N ARG A 8 -11.23 26.46 1.56
CA ARG A 8 -11.74 25.10 1.90
C ARG A 8 -13.22 24.90 1.59
N ALA A 9 -14.06 25.91 1.75
CA ALA A 9 -15.51 25.81 1.51
C ALA A 9 -15.94 25.63 0.04
N LYS A 10 -15.00 25.66 -0.92
CA LYS A 10 -15.28 25.44 -2.35
C LYS A 10 -14.60 24.19 -2.94
N ARG A 11 -14.04 23.33 -2.09
CA ARG A 11 -13.39 22.09 -2.50
C ARG A 11 -14.42 21.06 -2.95
N THR A 12 -14.75 21.05 -4.24
CA THR A 12 -15.20 19.81 -4.89
C THR A 12 -13.93 18.97 -5.02
N ALA A 13 -13.78 17.97 -4.17
CA ALA A 13 -12.61 17.12 -4.14
C ALA A 13 -12.38 16.48 -5.51
N SER A 14 -11.34 16.93 -6.21
CA SER A 14 -10.78 16.25 -7.37
C SER A 14 -9.56 15.50 -6.85
N TRP A 15 -9.64 14.19 -6.77
CA TRP A 15 -8.57 13.33 -6.25
C TRP A 15 -7.59 13.01 -7.36
N LEU A 16 -6.34 13.34 -7.16
CA LEU A 16 -5.25 12.74 -7.93
C LEU A 16 -5.05 11.33 -7.40
N ILE A 17 -5.75 10.39 -8.01
CA ILE A 17 -5.40 8.99 -7.86
C ILE A 17 -4.04 8.85 -8.55
N GLY A 18 -3.03 8.39 -7.82
CA GLY A 18 -1.63 8.34 -8.25
C GLY A 18 -1.48 7.87 -9.69
N ALA A 19 -0.52 8.43 -10.41
CA ALA A 19 -0.31 8.24 -11.85
C ALA A 19 -0.41 6.77 -12.27
N GLY A 20 -1.59 6.34 -12.74
CA GLY A 20 -1.88 4.96 -13.11
C GLY A 20 -3.34 4.56 -13.05
N LEU A 21 -4.18 5.28 -12.28
CA LEU A 21 -5.61 4.99 -12.23
C LEU A 21 -6.39 6.16 -12.81
N PHE A 22 -6.63 6.13 -14.12
CA PHE A 22 -7.74 6.85 -14.70
C PHE A 22 -9.01 6.47 -13.92
N SER A 23 -9.80 7.46 -13.46
CA SER A 23 -11.18 7.24 -13.03
C SER A 23 -12.02 6.76 -14.22
N LEU A 24 -11.71 5.59 -14.76
CA LEU A 24 -12.60 4.89 -15.66
C LEU A 24 -13.80 4.46 -14.84
N ALA A 25 -15.00 4.63 -15.42
CA ALA A 25 -16.22 4.07 -14.88
C ALA A 25 -16.10 2.54 -14.90
N ILE A 26 -15.53 1.96 -13.83
CA ILE A 26 -15.34 0.51 -13.71
C ILE A 26 -16.68 -0.07 -13.26
N ALA A 27 -17.36 -0.76 -14.16
CA ALA A 27 -18.49 -1.59 -13.83
C ALA A 27 -18.07 -3.04 -13.82
N PHE A 28 -18.15 -3.71 -12.67
CA PHE A 28 -17.88 -5.13 -12.57
C PHE A 28 -19.02 -5.94 -13.18
N PRO A 29 -18.73 -6.95 -14.02
CA PRO A 29 -19.76 -7.80 -14.58
C PRO A 29 -20.46 -8.62 -13.49
N ALA A 30 -21.77 -8.77 -13.55
CA ALA A 30 -22.53 -9.64 -12.64
C ALA A 30 -22.35 -11.11 -13.05
N GLY A 31 -21.71 -11.92 -12.21
CA GLY A 31 -21.49 -13.35 -12.43
C GLY A 31 -20.91 -14.05 -11.20
N ALA A 32 -20.73 -15.36 -11.24
CA ALA A 32 -19.92 -16.05 -10.24
C ALA A 32 -18.45 -15.68 -10.44
N ALA A 33 -17.77 -15.31 -9.37
CA ALA A 33 -16.35 -14.92 -9.43
C ALA A 33 -15.50 -16.08 -9.96
N SER A 34 -14.57 -15.79 -10.86
CA SER A 34 -13.60 -16.76 -11.36
C SER A 34 -12.18 -16.36 -10.98
N PHE A 35 -11.45 -17.30 -10.42
CA PHE A 35 -10.04 -17.13 -10.03
C PHE A 35 -9.11 -17.79 -11.05
N LYS A 36 -7.94 -17.17 -11.27
CA LYS A 36 -6.86 -17.76 -12.06
C LYS A 36 -5.51 -17.34 -11.49
N SER A 37 -4.64 -18.30 -11.17
CA SER A 37 -3.22 -18.03 -10.97
C SER A 37 -2.60 -17.71 -12.34
N LEU A 38 -1.87 -16.59 -12.42
CA LEU A 38 -1.24 -16.10 -13.64
C LEU A 38 0.22 -16.49 -13.72
N TYR A 39 0.90 -16.42 -12.57
CA TYR A 39 2.31 -16.77 -12.41
C TYR A 39 2.57 -17.35 -11.02
N SER A 40 3.61 -18.18 -10.91
CA SER A 40 4.08 -18.73 -9.64
C SER A 40 5.59 -18.58 -9.57
N PHE A 41 6.05 -17.88 -8.53
CA PHE A 41 7.47 -17.56 -8.38
C PHE A 41 8.34 -18.78 -8.07
N CYS A 42 9.62 -18.68 -8.45
CA CYS A 42 10.64 -19.70 -8.19
C CYS A 42 10.41 -21.06 -8.88
N PRO A 43 10.09 -21.12 -10.17
CA PRO A 43 9.77 -22.39 -10.87
C PRO A 43 10.93 -23.39 -10.88
N GLY A 44 12.17 -22.93 -10.71
CA GLY A 44 13.38 -23.74 -10.67
C GLY A 44 13.78 -24.25 -9.29
N ARG A 45 13.10 -23.86 -8.22
CA ARG A 45 13.44 -24.22 -6.83
C ARG A 45 14.87 -23.86 -6.41
N SER A 46 15.23 -22.58 -6.35
CA SER A 46 16.56 -22.07 -5.97
C SER A 46 17.69 -22.31 -7.00
N PRO A 47 18.32 -21.22 -7.45
CA PRO A 47 18.05 -19.86 -7.02
C PRO A 47 16.74 -19.32 -7.63
N CYS A 48 15.94 -18.57 -6.86
CA CYS A 48 14.71 -17.92 -7.31
C CYS A 48 15.05 -16.62 -8.04
N THR A 49 15.58 -16.70 -9.25
CA THR A 49 16.08 -15.55 -10.02
C THR A 49 14.97 -14.60 -10.49
N ASP A 50 13.75 -15.07 -10.53
CA ASP A 50 12.51 -14.34 -10.84
C ASP A 50 11.90 -13.63 -9.64
N GLY A 51 12.50 -13.75 -8.45
CA GLY A 51 11.97 -13.23 -7.21
C GLY A 51 11.21 -14.27 -6.37
N ARG A 52 10.83 -13.87 -5.16
CA ARG A 52 10.02 -14.69 -4.25
C ARG A 52 9.29 -13.83 -3.23
N THR A 53 8.22 -14.37 -2.66
CA THR A 53 7.43 -13.75 -1.59
C THR A 53 6.95 -12.33 -1.94
N PRO A 54 6.21 -12.09 -3.05
CA PRO A 54 5.78 -10.75 -3.44
C PRO A 54 4.87 -10.15 -2.36
N GLU A 55 5.20 -8.94 -1.89
CA GLU A 55 4.49 -8.22 -0.83
C GLU A 55 3.92 -6.88 -1.31
N GLY A 56 4.57 -6.24 -2.27
CA GLY A 56 4.07 -5.02 -2.88
C GLY A 56 2.78 -5.25 -3.68
N GLY A 57 1.97 -4.21 -3.80
CA GLY A 57 0.83 -4.19 -4.69
C GLY A 57 1.26 -4.22 -6.16
N LEU A 58 0.32 -4.58 -7.03
CA LEU A 58 0.56 -4.58 -8.47
C LEU A 58 0.22 -3.23 -9.08
N LEU A 59 1.05 -2.81 -10.02
CA LEU A 59 0.78 -1.75 -10.96
C LEU A 59 0.37 -2.37 -12.30
N ILE A 60 -0.63 -1.83 -12.98
CA ILE A 60 -1.03 -2.24 -14.32
C ILE A 60 -0.89 -1.04 -15.28
N ASP A 61 -0.25 -1.27 -16.41
CA ASP A 61 -0.10 -0.24 -17.44
C ASP A 61 -1.25 -0.23 -18.46
N SER A 62 -1.18 0.66 -19.43
CA SER A 62 -2.19 0.79 -20.49
C SER A 62 -2.23 -0.39 -21.48
N HIS A 63 -1.20 -1.24 -21.52
CA HIS A 63 -1.12 -2.45 -22.34
C HIS A 63 -1.68 -3.68 -21.60
N GLY A 64 -1.90 -3.55 -20.28
CA GLY A 64 -2.32 -4.64 -19.41
C GLY A 64 -1.16 -5.45 -18.86
N ASP A 65 0.07 -4.91 -18.95
CA ASP A 65 1.25 -5.47 -18.34
C ASP A 65 1.24 -5.16 -16.83
N LEU A 66 1.72 -6.10 -16.02
CA LEU A 66 1.70 -5.98 -14.57
C LEU A 66 3.12 -5.86 -14.03
N PHE A 67 3.32 -4.90 -13.14
CA PHE A 67 4.59 -4.68 -12.46
C PHE A 67 4.43 -4.87 -10.97
N GLY A 68 5.46 -5.40 -10.32
CA GLY A 68 5.47 -5.58 -8.87
C GLY A 68 6.86 -5.83 -8.33
N THR A 69 6.93 -5.96 -7.01
CA THR A 69 8.17 -6.15 -6.25
C THR A 69 8.16 -7.45 -5.50
N THR A 70 9.35 -8.04 -5.32
CA THR A 70 9.57 -9.18 -4.45
C THR A 70 10.73 -8.86 -3.50
N PRO A 71 10.55 -8.91 -2.15
CA PRO A 71 11.62 -8.61 -1.20
C PRO A 71 12.74 -9.66 -1.19
N GLY A 72 12.48 -10.84 -1.68
CA GLY A 72 13.48 -11.90 -1.79
C GLY A 72 13.68 -12.41 -3.21
N GLY A 73 14.69 -13.25 -3.40
CA GLY A 73 15.03 -13.76 -4.72
C GLY A 73 15.73 -12.71 -5.59
N GLY A 74 15.55 -12.80 -6.91
CA GLY A 74 16.35 -12.04 -7.86
C GLY A 74 17.74 -12.66 -8.05
N ALA A 75 18.53 -12.12 -8.96
CA ALA A 75 19.86 -12.65 -9.27
C ALA A 75 20.83 -12.68 -8.08
N TYR A 76 20.64 -11.79 -7.11
CA TYR A 76 21.52 -11.61 -5.94
C TYR A 76 20.82 -11.95 -4.61
N ASN A 77 19.61 -12.50 -4.66
CA ASN A 77 18.79 -12.90 -3.51
C ASN A 77 18.41 -11.75 -2.54
N SER A 78 18.40 -10.51 -3.02
CA SER A 78 18.07 -9.29 -2.29
C SER A 78 16.80 -8.61 -2.79
N GLY A 79 16.01 -9.34 -3.59
CA GLY A 79 14.77 -8.89 -4.16
C GLY A 79 14.87 -8.45 -5.61
N ALA A 80 13.69 -8.26 -6.22
CA ALA A 80 13.58 -7.90 -7.63
C ALA A 80 12.35 -7.03 -7.90
N VAL A 81 12.39 -6.30 -9.01
CA VAL A 81 11.22 -5.78 -9.70
C VAL A 81 10.94 -6.68 -10.89
N PHE A 82 9.71 -7.12 -11.03
CA PHE A 82 9.28 -7.98 -12.13
C PHE A 82 8.21 -7.32 -12.99
N GLU A 83 8.17 -7.75 -14.25
CA GLU A 83 7.13 -7.45 -15.21
C GLU A 83 6.44 -8.74 -15.65
N LEU A 84 5.12 -8.75 -15.66
CA LEU A 84 4.31 -9.75 -16.33
C LEU A 84 3.75 -9.16 -17.61
N THR A 85 4.36 -9.44 -18.74
CA THR A 85 3.95 -8.97 -20.06
C THR A 85 2.76 -9.75 -20.59
N LEU A 86 1.68 -9.05 -20.97
CA LEU A 86 0.47 -9.66 -21.52
C LEU A 86 0.69 -10.09 -22.97
N THR A 87 0.70 -11.39 -23.21
CA THR A 87 0.88 -11.93 -24.56
C THR A 87 -0.40 -11.82 -25.42
N PRO A 88 -0.29 -11.86 -26.77
CA PRO A 88 -1.47 -11.90 -27.66
C PRO A 88 -2.41 -13.10 -27.39
N LYS A 89 -1.93 -14.17 -26.77
CA LYS A 89 -2.71 -15.33 -26.36
C LYS A 89 -3.44 -15.13 -25.03
N LYS A 90 -3.39 -13.93 -24.44
CA LYS A 90 -3.96 -13.58 -23.11
C LYS A 90 -3.39 -14.46 -21.99
N THR A 91 -2.13 -14.81 -22.10
CA THR A 91 -1.28 -15.35 -21.03
C THR A 91 -0.24 -14.33 -20.65
N TYR A 92 0.42 -14.53 -19.53
CA TYR A 92 1.50 -13.66 -19.06
C TYR A 92 2.84 -14.38 -19.16
N THR A 93 3.88 -13.62 -19.51
CA THR A 93 5.28 -14.04 -19.43
C THR A 93 5.96 -13.15 -18.40
N GLU A 94 6.60 -13.75 -17.41
CA GLU A 94 7.33 -13.00 -16.38
C GLU A 94 8.75 -12.73 -16.84
N THR A 95 9.25 -11.54 -16.47
CA THR A 95 10.63 -11.10 -16.67
C THR A 95 11.06 -10.28 -15.45
N PRO A 96 12.15 -10.66 -14.76
CA PRO A 96 12.74 -9.79 -13.75
C PRO A 96 13.43 -8.62 -14.47
N ILE A 97 12.87 -7.41 -14.32
CA ILE A 97 13.39 -6.22 -14.99
C ILE A 97 14.52 -5.55 -14.23
N TYR A 98 14.62 -5.82 -12.90
CA TYR A 98 15.74 -5.42 -12.07
C TYR A 98 15.94 -6.38 -10.89
N SER A 99 17.20 -6.65 -10.52
CA SER A 99 17.56 -7.44 -9.33
C SER A 99 18.48 -6.62 -8.45
N PHE A 100 18.05 -6.35 -7.21
CA PHE A 100 18.75 -5.53 -6.25
C PHE A 100 20.02 -6.19 -5.72
N CYS A 101 20.93 -5.37 -5.15
CA CYS A 101 22.27 -5.76 -4.70
C CYS A 101 23.21 -6.12 -5.86
N SER A 102 23.04 -5.50 -7.02
CA SER A 102 23.79 -5.78 -8.25
C SER A 102 25.28 -5.45 -8.13
N GLY A 103 25.64 -4.47 -7.29
CA GLY A 103 27.03 -4.10 -7.00
C GLY A 103 27.74 -5.02 -6.02
N GLY A 104 27.06 -5.99 -5.42
CA GLY A 104 27.57 -6.89 -4.38
C GLY A 104 27.88 -6.17 -3.06
N GLY A 105 28.12 -6.92 -2.00
CA GLY A 105 28.62 -6.44 -0.71
C GLY A 105 27.62 -5.61 0.10
N ASN A 106 27.48 -4.34 -0.16
CA ASN A 106 26.69 -3.42 0.66
C ASN A 106 25.32 -3.08 0.08
N CYS A 107 24.88 -3.72 -1.02
CA CYS A 107 23.58 -3.47 -1.67
C CYS A 107 23.28 -1.95 -1.80
N THR A 108 24.22 -1.19 -2.37
CA THR A 108 24.11 0.28 -2.45
C THR A 108 22.95 0.75 -3.32
N ASP A 109 22.45 -0.11 -4.21
CA ASP A 109 21.26 0.04 -5.03
C ASP A 109 19.96 -0.32 -4.29
N GLY A 110 20.04 -0.79 -3.04
CA GLY A 110 18.88 -1.19 -2.23
C GLY A 110 18.76 -2.71 -2.05
N GLU A 111 17.92 -3.10 -1.11
CA GLU A 111 17.50 -4.49 -0.87
C GLU A 111 16.10 -4.56 -0.30
N ALA A 112 15.43 -5.70 -0.46
CA ALA A 112 14.07 -5.96 0.01
C ALA A 112 13.04 -4.91 -0.45
N PRO A 113 12.78 -4.74 -1.75
CA PRO A 113 11.69 -3.92 -2.25
C PRO A 113 10.34 -4.57 -1.87
N GLN A 114 9.54 -3.87 -1.08
CA GLN A 114 8.23 -4.34 -0.59
C GLN A 114 7.10 -3.39 -0.97
N SER A 115 7.45 -2.22 -1.50
CA SER A 115 6.50 -1.16 -1.80
C SER A 115 5.69 -1.40 -3.06
N ASN A 116 4.55 -0.70 -3.14
CA ASN A 116 3.86 -0.48 -4.40
C ASN A 116 4.75 0.37 -5.33
N LEU A 117 4.67 0.09 -6.64
CA LEU A 117 5.30 0.91 -7.66
C LEU A 117 4.33 1.96 -8.17
N ILE A 118 4.85 3.10 -8.58
CA ILE A 118 4.15 4.06 -9.44
C ILE A 118 4.89 4.19 -10.78
N MET A 119 4.19 4.66 -11.81
CA MET A 119 4.75 4.86 -13.15
C MET A 119 4.43 6.27 -13.63
N ASP A 120 5.42 6.96 -14.17
CA ASP A 120 5.21 8.24 -14.84
C ASP A 120 4.78 8.08 -16.32
N SER A 121 4.49 9.19 -16.99
CA SER A 121 4.08 9.19 -18.40
C SER A 121 5.15 8.73 -19.38
N SER A 122 6.41 8.63 -18.94
CA SER A 122 7.56 8.15 -19.74
C SER A 122 7.78 6.63 -19.55
N GLY A 123 7.04 6.00 -18.62
CA GLY A 123 7.19 4.60 -18.26
C GLY A 123 8.28 4.35 -17.23
N ASN A 124 8.81 5.39 -16.57
CA ASN A 124 9.72 5.22 -15.45
C ASN A 124 8.93 4.71 -14.24
N LEU A 125 9.47 3.71 -13.56
CA LEU A 125 8.92 3.11 -12.34
C LEU A 125 9.65 3.68 -11.13
N TYR A 126 8.88 4.03 -10.10
CA TYR A 126 9.42 4.52 -8.83
C TYR A 126 8.95 3.63 -7.69
N GLY A 127 9.84 3.37 -6.75
CA GLY A 127 9.55 2.56 -5.57
C GLY A 127 10.57 2.76 -4.45
N THR A 128 10.42 1.99 -3.38
CA THR A 128 11.32 2.03 -2.23
C THR A 128 11.88 0.65 -1.92
N THR A 129 13.03 0.62 -1.29
CA THR A 129 13.61 -0.59 -0.69
C THR A 129 13.69 -0.43 0.82
N ALA A 130 13.32 -1.47 1.58
CA ALA A 130 13.34 -1.41 3.05
C ALA A 130 14.77 -1.38 3.63
N GLY A 131 15.73 -1.94 2.93
CA GLY A 131 17.13 -2.03 3.29
C GLY A 131 18.06 -1.64 2.14
N GLY A 132 19.37 -1.80 2.37
CA GLY A 132 20.38 -1.36 1.42
C GLY A 132 20.54 0.15 1.35
N GLY A 133 21.07 0.66 0.24
CA GLY A 133 21.51 2.03 0.11
C GLY A 133 22.87 2.28 0.78
N LEU A 134 23.36 3.52 0.69
CA LEU A 134 24.70 3.89 1.21
C LEU A 134 24.86 3.61 2.71
N ASN A 135 23.78 3.71 3.49
CA ASN A 135 23.79 3.57 4.95
C ASN A 135 23.03 2.31 5.41
N ASN A 136 22.64 1.44 4.51
CA ASN A 136 21.87 0.22 4.80
C ASN A 136 20.55 0.50 5.57
N ARG A 137 19.81 1.52 5.14
CA ARG A 137 18.55 1.98 5.76
C ARG A 137 17.42 2.19 4.76
N GLY A 138 17.59 1.71 3.53
CA GLY A 138 16.62 1.80 2.47
C GLY A 138 16.88 2.92 1.48
N THR A 139 16.21 2.84 0.34
CA THR A 139 16.35 3.78 -0.77
C THR A 139 15.01 4.17 -1.35
N VAL A 140 14.97 5.29 -2.06
CA VAL A 140 14.00 5.54 -3.13
C VAL A 140 14.73 5.35 -4.45
N PHE A 141 14.15 4.59 -5.36
CA PHE A 141 14.74 4.26 -6.65
C PHE A 141 13.82 4.63 -7.83
N GLU A 142 14.43 4.83 -8.98
CA GLU A 142 13.80 4.95 -10.29
C GLU A 142 14.32 3.83 -11.20
N LEU A 143 13.44 3.20 -11.95
CA LEU A 143 13.80 2.31 -13.07
C LEU A 143 13.33 2.96 -14.36
N SER A 144 14.26 3.36 -15.21
CA SER A 144 13.99 3.99 -16.51
C SER A 144 14.12 3.01 -17.66
N PRO A 145 13.14 2.93 -18.59
CA PRO A 145 13.23 2.06 -19.77
C PRO A 145 14.47 2.38 -20.61
N ALA A 146 15.33 1.37 -20.84
CA ALA A 146 16.55 1.49 -21.64
C ALA A 146 16.41 0.91 -23.06
N GLY A 147 15.20 0.46 -23.43
CA GLY A 147 14.90 -0.18 -24.70
C GLY A 147 15.11 -1.69 -24.68
N GLY A 148 14.37 -2.40 -25.55
CA GLY A 148 14.44 -3.85 -25.64
C GLY A 148 13.94 -4.62 -24.41
N GLY A 149 13.13 -4.01 -23.55
CA GLY A 149 12.65 -4.58 -22.29
C GLY A 149 13.64 -4.45 -21.12
N ALA A 150 14.79 -3.77 -21.33
CA ALA A 150 15.74 -3.50 -20.26
C ALA A 150 15.39 -2.20 -19.51
N TYR A 151 15.76 -2.14 -18.23
CA TYR A 151 15.65 -0.96 -17.38
C TYR A 151 17.01 -0.60 -16.78
N THR A 152 17.22 0.71 -16.59
CA THR A 152 18.37 1.24 -15.85
C THR A 152 17.88 1.75 -14.51
N GLU A 153 18.54 1.33 -13.43
CA GLU A 153 18.23 1.78 -12.08
C GLU A 153 19.04 3.04 -11.74
N ASN A 154 18.39 3.93 -10.99
CA ASN A 154 18.97 5.12 -10.38
C ASN A 154 18.46 5.23 -8.95
N VAL A 155 19.37 5.25 -7.97
CA VAL A 155 19.04 5.56 -6.58
C VAL A 155 18.81 7.06 -6.47
N LEU A 156 17.57 7.46 -6.21
CA LEU A 156 17.20 8.86 -6.04
C LEU A 156 17.59 9.39 -4.67
N TYR A 157 17.47 8.54 -3.63
CA TYR A 157 17.85 8.86 -2.26
C TYR A 157 18.23 7.60 -1.47
N SER A 158 19.21 7.72 -0.56
CA SER A 158 19.59 6.71 0.41
C SER A 158 19.36 7.24 1.82
N PHE A 159 18.45 6.64 2.56
CA PHE A 159 18.07 7.09 3.90
C PHE A 159 19.18 6.95 4.93
N CYS A 160 19.01 7.64 6.08
CA CYS A 160 20.01 7.77 7.14
C CYS A 160 21.28 8.52 6.68
N SER A 161 21.13 9.46 5.76
CA SER A 161 22.19 10.33 5.27
C SER A 161 22.48 11.47 6.25
N THR A 162 21.55 11.74 7.16
CA THR A 162 21.63 12.79 8.18
C THR A 162 21.35 12.23 9.59
N GLY A 163 21.84 12.93 10.64
CA GLY A 163 21.57 12.59 12.03
C GLY A 163 22.32 11.38 12.59
N GLY A 164 23.25 10.79 11.86
CA GLY A 164 24.02 9.64 12.33
C GLY A 164 23.11 8.43 12.61
N GLU A 165 23.28 7.76 13.77
CA GLU A 165 22.48 6.59 14.16
C GLU A 165 20.97 6.90 14.34
N SER A 166 20.62 8.15 14.59
CA SER A 166 19.23 8.60 14.73
C SER A 166 18.48 8.67 13.40
N CYS A 167 19.21 8.76 12.27
CA CYS A 167 18.64 8.86 10.93
C CYS A 167 17.54 9.93 10.87
N THR A 168 17.89 11.20 11.08
CA THR A 168 16.90 12.29 11.18
C THR A 168 16.08 12.52 9.91
N ASP A 169 16.59 12.05 8.78
CA ASP A 169 15.93 11.96 7.46
C ASP A 169 15.06 10.69 7.29
N GLY A 170 14.95 9.86 8.33
CA GLY A 170 14.18 8.63 8.29
C GLY A 170 14.98 7.39 7.91
N ARG A 171 14.36 6.22 8.07
CA ARG A 171 14.87 4.91 7.67
C ARG A 171 13.74 3.89 7.51
N GLY A 172 13.96 2.87 6.69
CA GLY A 172 12.99 1.81 6.42
C GLY A 172 11.73 2.37 5.74
N PRO A 173 11.83 2.86 4.49
CA PRO A 173 10.66 3.23 3.70
C PRO A 173 9.97 1.96 3.19
N PHE A 174 8.93 1.50 3.89
CA PHE A 174 8.14 0.32 3.52
C PHE A 174 7.00 0.67 2.56
N GLY A 175 6.37 1.83 2.77
CA GLY A 175 5.37 2.36 1.87
C GLY A 175 5.99 2.80 0.54
N GLY A 176 5.22 2.73 -0.55
CA GLY A 176 5.61 3.32 -1.82
C GLY A 176 5.58 4.84 -1.77
N VAL A 177 5.98 5.46 -2.86
CA VAL A 177 5.87 6.91 -3.04
C VAL A 177 4.64 7.29 -3.84
N VAL A 178 4.17 8.53 -3.67
CA VAL A 178 3.23 9.21 -4.57
C VAL A 178 3.94 10.38 -5.23
N MET A 179 3.50 10.77 -6.43
CA MET A 179 4.13 11.83 -7.23
C MET A 179 3.12 12.91 -7.53
N ASP A 180 3.52 14.17 -7.38
CA ASP A 180 2.71 15.30 -7.79
C ASP A 180 2.97 15.69 -9.25
N SER A 181 2.32 16.79 -9.72
CA SER A 181 2.44 17.27 -11.09
C SER A 181 3.83 17.85 -11.41
N ASP A 182 4.59 18.27 -10.41
CA ASP A 182 5.92 18.85 -10.57
C ASP A 182 7.00 17.76 -10.62
N GLY A 183 6.62 16.54 -10.22
CA GLY A 183 7.48 15.36 -10.16
C GLY A 183 8.12 15.18 -8.80
N ASP A 184 7.65 15.91 -7.79
CA ASP A 184 8.04 15.71 -6.41
C ASP A 184 7.48 14.39 -5.90
N LEU A 185 8.31 13.62 -5.18
CA LEU A 185 7.94 12.31 -4.64
C LEU A 185 7.75 12.41 -3.13
N TYR A 186 6.63 11.88 -2.65
CA TYR A 186 6.28 11.88 -1.22
C TYR A 186 6.16 10.45 -0.71
N GLY A 187 6.68 10.20 0.49
CA GLY A 187 6.59 8.88 1.11
C GLY A 187 6.77 8.92 2.62
N THR A 188 6.77 7.76 3.22
CA THR A 188 6.92 7.57 4.68
C THR A 188 8.12 6.71 5.00
N THR A 189 8.72 6.92 6.16
CA THR A 189 9.65 5.97 6.76
C THR A 189 9.12 5.52 8.12
N ASN A 190 9.20 4.23 8.40
CA ASN A 190 8.60 3.69 9.62
C ASN A 190 9.32 4.08 10.91
N THR A 191 10.59 4.45 10.81
CA THR A 191 11.44 4.87 11.93
C THR A 191 12.40 5.96 11.47
N GLY A 192 13.22 6.47 12.38
CA GLY A 192 14.03 7.66 12.15
C GLY A 192 13.26 8.94 12.46
N GLY A 193 13.77 10.07 12.03
CA GLY A 193 13.24 11.38 12.42
C GLY A 193 13.83 11.86 13.75
N THR A 194 13.13 12.79 14.41
CA THR A 194 13.58 13.34 15.71
C THR A 194 13.48 12.26 16.79
N PRO A 195 14.60 11.88 17.46
CA PRO A 195 14.59 10.82 18.46
C PRO A 195 13.70 11.16 19.66
N ILE A 196 13.02 10.14 20.19
CA ILE A 196 12.24 10.23 21.42
C ILE A 196 12.98 9.43 22.50
N GLY A 197 13.66 10.12 23.41
CA GLY A 197 14.46 9.46 24.45
C GLY A 197 15.67 8.72 23.85
N ALA A 198 15.78 7.41 24.14
CA ALA A 198 16.83 6.54 23.59
C ALA A 198 16.42 5.83 22.30
N ASP A 199 15.20 6.05 21.81
CA ASP A 199 14.65 5.34 20.67
C ASP A 199 15.10 5.95 19.34
N THR A 200 14.97 5.16 18.30
CA THR A 200 15.48 5.45 16.95
C THR A 200 14.57 6.39 16.13
N GLY A 201 13.61 7.04 16.79
CA GLY A 201 12.65 7.97 16.20
C GLY A 201 11.38 7.29 15.66
N PRO A 202 10.28 8.07 15.60
CA PRO A 202 8.90 7.59 15.38
C PRO A 202 8.51 7.44 13.90
N GLY A 203 9.41 7.80 12.99
CA GLY A 203 9.16 7.87 11.56
C GLY A 203 8.87 9.28 11.06
N VAL A 204 8.96 9.46 9.75
CA VAL A 204 8.76 10.73 9.08
C VAL A 204 7.89 10.61 7.84
N VAL A 205 7.35 11.74 7.39
CA VAL A 205 6.94 11.94 6.00
C VAL A 205 8.01 12.77 5.32
N PHE A 206 8.51 12.30 4.18
CA PHE A 206 9.53 12.96 3.38
C PHE A 206 9.00 13.41 2.03
N GLU A 207 9.68 14.39 1.46
CA GLU A 207 9.54 14.87 0.09
C GLU A 207 10.89 14.79 -0.61
N LEU A 208 10.91 14.28 -1.84
CA LEU A 208 12.06 14.32 -2.73
C LEU A 208 11.78 15.27 -3.88
N ILE A 209 12.50 16.38 -3.93
CA ILE A 209 12.33 17.45 -4.92
C ILE A 209 13.37 17.26 -6.03
N PRO A 210 12.96 16.99 -7.28
CA PRO A 210 13.89 16.85 -8.39
C PRO A 210 14.52 18.19 -8.78
N ASN A 211 15.76 18.15 -9.28
CA ASN A 211 16.31 19.29 -10.00
C ASN A 211 15.62 19.43 -11.38
N GLU A 212 15.83 20.57 -12.08
CA GLU A 212 15.20 20.86 -13.38
C GLU A 212 15.41 19.75 -14.44
N SER A 213 16.53 19.02 -14.37
CA SER A 213 16.86 17.93 -15.30
C SER A 213 16.41 16.54 -14.79
N LYS A 214 15.83 16.46 -13.59
CA LYS A 214 15.43 15.23 -12.91
C LYS A 214 16.57 14.19 -12.74
N THR A 215 17.82 14.67 -12.68
CA THR A 215 19.01 13.82 -12.52
C THR A 215 19.46 13.66 -11.08
N SER A 216 18.92 14.47 -10.16
CA SER A 216 19.17 14.41 -8.72
C SER A 216 17.97 14.93 -7.96
N TYR A 217 17.81 14.46 -6.74
CA TYR A 217 16.73 14.82 -5.84
C TYR A 217 17.29 15.39 -4.54
N THR A 218 16.60 16.36 -3.97
CA THR A 218 16.88 16.91 -2.64
C THR A 218 15.80 16.40 -1.70
N GLU A 219 16.20 15.76 -0.62
CA GLU A 219 15.28 15.26 0.40
C GLU A 219 14.96 16.38 1.40
N GLN A 220 13.69 16.42 1.82
CA GLN A 220 13.18 17.24 2.90
C GLN A 220 12.22 16.44 3.77
N VAL A 221 12.47 16.42 5.08
CA VAL A 221 11.47 15.93 6.05
C VAL A 221 10.37 16.98 6.17
N ILE A 222 9.16 16.66 5.72
CA ILE A 222 7.99 17.56 5.79
C ILE A 222 7.17 17.36 7.05
N TYR A 223 7.28 16.19 7.73
CA TYR A 223 6.68 15.94 9.03
C TYR A 223 7.48 14.90 9.84
N ASN A 224 7.68 15.18 11.14
CA ASN A 224 8.20 14.23 12.11
C ASN A 224 7.07 13.80 13.03
N PHE A 225 6.77 12.51 13.10
CA PHE A 225 5.75 11.99 14.00
C PHE A 225 6.17 12.11 15.47
N CYS A 226 5.20 11.93 16.38
CA CYS A 226 5.37 12.17 17.82
C CYS A 226 5.85 13.58 18.16
N ALA A 227 5.52 14.56 17.33
CA ALA A 227 5.75 15.97 17.59
C ALA A 227 4.83 16.51 18.69
N GLN A 228 3.70 15.83 18.94
CA GLN A 228 2.73 16.19 19.96
C GLN A 228 2.90 15.34 21.22
N SER A 229 2.50 15.91 22.37
CA SER A 229 2.63 15.22 23.65
C SER A 229 1.96 13.85 23.67
N GLY A 230 2.70 12.83 24.11
CA GLY A 230 2.21 11.45 24.17
C GLY A 230 2.07 10.80 22.80
N CYS A 231 2.71 11.36 21.78
CA CYS A 231 2.61 10.91 20.40
C CYS A 231 1.15 10.84 19.90
N SER A 232 0.34 11.82 20.28
CA SER A 232 -1.07 11.86 19.88
C SER A 232 -1.29 12.04 18.38
N ASP A 233 -0.26 12.46 17.66
CA ASP A 233 -0.14 12.57 16.20
C ASP A 233 0.32 11.28 15.51
N GLY A 234 0.54 10.21 16.27
CA GLY A 234 0.93 8.90 15.74
C GLY A 234 2.42 8.61 15.77
N ILE A 235 2.75 7.35 15.52
CA ILE A 235 4.11 6.81 15.33
C ILE A 235 4.10 5.68 14.32
N THR A 236 5.26 5.39 13.74
CA THR A 236 5.45 4.25 12.82
C THR A 236 4.49 4.26 11.63
N PRO A 237 4.61 5.25 10.72
CA PRO A 237 3.88 5.25 9.46
C PRO A 237 4.51 4.23 8.50
N TYR A 238 3.84 3.11 8.29
CA TYR A 238 4.32 2.06 7.38
C TYR A 238 3.73 2.17 5.98
N ALA A 239 2.45 2.55 5.89
CA ALA A 239 1.73 2.56 4.63
C ALA A 239 2.16 3.71 3.73
N GLY A 240 2.01 3.53 2.42
CA GLY A 240 2.14 4.62 1.46
C GLY A 240 1.09 5.71 1.66
N LEU A 241 1.33 6.86 1.07
CA LEU A 241 0.45 8.02 1.14
C LEU A 241 -0.63 7.97 0.05
N LEU A 242 -1.73 8.67 0.29
CA LEU A 242 -2.69 9.08 -0.71
C LEU A 242 -2.57 10.60 -0.86
N MET A 243 -2.59 11.11 -2.09
CA MET A 243 -2.54 12.55 -2.38
C MET A 243 -3.80 12.98 -3.11
N ASP A 244 -4.35 14.13 -2.72
CA ASP A 244 -5.44 14.76 -3.46
C ASP A 244 -4.92 15.78 -4.49
N SER A 245 -5.82 16.39 -5.26
CA SER A 245 -5.49 17.39 -6.28
C SER A 245 -5.02 18.73 -5.74
N TYR A 246 -5.09 18.95 -4.44
CA TYR A 246 -4.60 20.13 -3.75
C TYR A 246 -3.21 19.93 -3.14
N GLY A 247 -2.68 18.70 -3.22
CA GLY A 247 -1.43 18.29 -2.60
C GLY A 247 -1.58 17.94 -1.12
N ASP A 248 -2.81 17.81 -0.61
CA ASP A 248 -3.03 17.29 0.74
C ASP A 248 -2.65 15.80 0.75
N LEU A 249 -1.88 15.39 1.74
CA LEU A 249 -1.38 14.02 1.89
C LEU A 249 -2.14 13.33 3.02
N PHE A 250 -2.61 12.13 2.76
CA PHE A 250 -3.35 11.30 3.73
C PHE A 250 -2.61 10.00 3.99
N GLY A 251 -2.54 9.61 5.25
CA GLY A 251 -1.88 8.38 5.64
C GLY A 251 -2.40 7.82 6.96
N THR A 252 -1.78 6.73 7.40
CA THR A 252 -2.04 6.09 8.68
C THR A 252 -0.74 5.79 9.41
N THR A 253 -0.82 5.71 10.74
CA THR A 253 0.27 5.24 11.60
C THR A 253 -0.16 3.97 12.33
N ALA A 254 0.75 3.02 12.51
CA ALA A 254 0.48 1.78 13.21
C ALA A 254 0.29 1.96 14.71
N GLY A 255 0.89 3.00 15.30
CA GLY A 255 0.81 3.27 16.73
C GLY A 255 0.66 4.76 17.03
N GLY A 256 0.65 5.09 18.30
CA GLY A 256 0.36 6.44 18.81
C GLY A 256 -1.14 6.75 18.82
N GLY A 257 -1.47 8.03 18.89
CA GLY A 257 -2.86 8.48 19.07
C GLY A 257 -3.23 8.71 20.54
N ASN A 258 -4.45 9.19 20.77
CA ASN A 258 -4.89 9.62 22.10
C ASN A 258 -5.28 8.49 23.06
N SER A 259 -5.57 7.30 22.56
CA SER A 259 -6.09 6.18 23.33
C SER A 259 -5.37 4.90 22.97
N ASN A 260 -5.00 4.07 23.95
CA ASN A 260 -4.48 2.72 23.79
C ASN A 260 -3.46 2.47 22.66
N SER A 261 -2.89 3.53 22.08
CA SER A 261 -1.86 3.49 21.02
C SER A 261 -2.25 2.72 19.75
N GLY A 262 -3.53 2.70 19.39
CA GLY A 262 -4.05 1.96 18.22
C GLY A 262 -3.77 2.58 16.86
N GLY A 263 -2.95 3.64 16.80
CA GLY A 263 -2.62 4.37 15.57
C GLY A 263 -3.63 5.45 15.20
N VAL A 264 -3.30 6.22 14.16
CA VAL A 264 -4.14 7.31 13.67
C VAL A 264 -4.29 7.27 12.15
N ALA A 265 -5.38 7.87 11.65
CA ALA A 265 -5.45 8.39 10.29
C ALA A 265 -5.19 9.90 10.35
N TYR A 266 -4.35 10.41 9.46
CA TYR A 266 -3.91 11.81 9.44
C TYR A 266 -4.00 12.44 8.07
N GLU A 267 -4.01 13.79 8.05
CA GLU A 267 -3.90 14.65 6.87
C GLU A 267 -2.72 15.60 7.08
N LEU A 268 -1.88 15.75 6.07
CA LEU A 268 -0.88 16.82 5.99
C LEU A 268 -1.30 17.80 4.91
N THR A 269 -1.62 19.03 5.31
CA THR A 269 -2.02 20.11 4.41
C THR A 269 -0.83 21.03 4.13
N PRO A 270 -0.38 21.20 2.87
CA PRO A 270 0.69 22.14 2.54
C PRO A 270 0.24 23.59 2.66
N ASN A 271 1.18 24.49 2.93
CA ASN A 271 0.98 25.90 2.71
C ASN A 271 1.01 26.21 1.19
N GLU A 272 0.66 27.45 0.79
CA GLU A 272 0.61 27.86 -0.63
C GLU A 272 1.93 27.64 -1.41
N SER A 273 3.08 27.66 -0.71
CA SER A 273 4.42 27.49 -1.31
C SER A 273 4.99 26.08 -1.14
N LYS A 274 4.23 25.15 -0.56
CA LYS A 274 4.66 23.79 -0.21
C LYS A 274 5.93 23.70 0.67
N THR A 275 6.28 24.79 1.37
CA THR A 275 7.47 24.83 2.23
C THR A 275 7.21 24.40 3.66
N ALA A 276 5.96 24.18 4.02
CA ALA A 276 5.55 23.71 5.36
C ALA A 276 4.20 23.00 5.29
N TYR A 277 4.04 21.98 6.10
CA TYR A 277 2.84 21.17 6.19
C TYR A 277 2.24 21.28 7.59
N THR A 278 0.92 21.28 7.66
CA THR A 278 0.18 21.23 8.92
C THR A 278 -0.48 19.87 9.05
N GLU A 279 -0.18 19.18 10.13
CA GLU A 279 -0.80 17.88 10.43
C GLU A 279 -2.14 18.06 11.13
N SER A 280 -3.09 17.19 10.81
CA SER A 280 -4.39 17.05 11.46
C SER A 280 -4.71 15.57 11.63
N VAL A 281 -4.91 15.14 12.87
CA VAL A 281 -5.44 13.80 13.15
C VAL A 281 -6.91 13.74 12.73
N LEU A 282 -7.21 12.90 11.75
CA LEU A 282 -8.57 12.68 11.26
C LEU A 282 -9.34 11.68 12.12
N TYR A 283 -8.65 10.67 12.63
CA TYR A 283 -9.21 9.65 13.50
C TYR A 283 -8.14 8.95 14.35
N ASN A 284 -8.51 8.64 15.61
CA ASN A 284 -7.72 7.81 16.51
C ASN A 284 -8.35 6.43 16.59
N PHE A 285 -7.62 5.39 16.17
CA PHE A 285 -8.07 4.01 16.31
C PHE A 285 -7.98 3.54 17.76
N CYS A 286 -8.64 2.40 18.07
CA CYS A 286 -8.78 1.91 19.44
C CYS A 286 -9.41 2.93 20.42
N SER A 287 -10.21 3.86 19.89
CA SER A 287 -10.93 4.86 20.68
C SER A 287 -12.22 4.33 21.31
N GLN A 288 -12.67 3.14 20.88
CA GLN A 288 -13.89 2.50 21.32
C GLN A 288 -13.64 1.05 21.78
N GLY A 289 -14.42 0.61 22.77
CA GLY A 289 -14.37 -0.76 23.26
C GLY A 289 -13.22 -1.08 24.24
N GLY A 290 -12.49 -0.09 24.71
CA GLY A 290 -11.34 -0.28 25.59
C GLY A 290 -10.28 -1.17 24.91
N ASP A 291 -9.68 -2.10 25.65
CA ASP A 291 -8.62 -3.01 25.13
C ASP A 291 -9.09 -3.90 23.95
N ALA A 292 -10.39 -3.99 23.69
CA ALA A 292 -10.92 -4.75 22.54
C ALA A 292 -10.87 -3.96 21.21
N CYS A 293 -10.58 -2.66 21.25
CA CYS A 293 -10.45 -1.78 20.07
C CYS A 293 -11.52 -2.06 19.02
N THR A 294 -12.82 -1.93 19.40
CA THR A 294 -13.92 -2.38 18.53
C THR A 294 -14.07 -1.57 17.24
N ASP A 295 -13.40 -0.44 17.14
CA ASP A 295 -13.28 0.43 15.98
C ASP A 295 -12.04 0.15 15.12
N GLY A 296 -11.25 -0.87 15.49
CA GLY A 296 -10.02 -1.27 14.81
C GLY A 296 -8.77 -0.86 15.58
N ASP A 297 -7.70 -1.57 15.31
CA ASP A 297 -6.38 -1.42 15.92
C ASP A 297 -5.31 -1.69 14.85
N ASP A 298 -4.19 -0.98 14.91
CA ASP A 298 -3.09 -1.14 13.97
C ASP A 298 -3.55 -1.00 12.51
N PRO A 299 -3.77 0.25 12.01
CA PRO A 299 -3.99 0.46 10.58
C PRO A 299 -2.89 -0.21 9.77
N SER A 300 -3.32 -1.06 8.84
CA SER A 300 -2.44 -2.03 8.18
C SER A 300 -1.20 -1.42 7.53
N PRO A 301 -0.01 -1.98 7.74
CA PRO A 301 1.25 -1.43 7.27
C PRO A 301 1.39 -1.43 5.73
N PHE A 302 0.66 -2.27 5.01
CA PHE A 302 0.75 -2.37 3.54
C PHE A 302 -0.47 -1.77 2.84
N ALA A 303 -1.38 -1.12 3.58
CA ALA A 303 -2.65 -0.64 3.09
C ALA A 303 -2.71 0.89 3.04
N PRO A 304 -2.29 1.55 1.94
CA PRO A 304 -2.58 2.97 1.78
C PRO A 304 -4.08 3.21 1.81
N LEU A 305 -4.47 4.41 2.25
CA LEU A 305 -5.85 4.85 2.16
C LEU A 305 -6.29 4.94 0.69
N THR A 306 -7.56 4.71 0.43
CA THR A 306 -8.18 5.00 -0.88
C THR A 306 -9.34 5.95 -0.69
N ALA A 307 -9.67 6.73 -1.75
CA ALA A 307 -10.75 7.71 -1.71
C ALA A 307 -11.78 7.49 -2.79
N ASP A 308 -13.03 7.87 -2.51
CA ASP A 308 -14.04 8.02 -3.56
C ASP A 308 -14.10 9.48 -4.08
N SER A 309 -14.89 9.70 -5.13
CA SER A 309 -15.08 11.03 -5.73
C SER A 309 -15.76 12.05 -4.80
N GLY A 310 -16.32 11.62 -3.68
CA GLY A 310 -16.93 12.47 -2.66
C GLY A 310 -15.96 12.91 -1.58
N GLY A 311 -14.70 12.46 -1.63
CA GLY A 311 -13.70 12.77 -0.62
C GLY A 311 -13.72 11.86 0.61
N ASN A 312 -14.54 10.81 0.59
CA ASN A 312 -14.52 9.83 1.66
C ASN A 312 -13.27 8.97 1.56
N LEU A 313 -12.63 8.70 2.70
CA LEU A 313 -11.46 7.84 2.80
C LEU A 313 -11.85 6.46 3.30
N TYR A 314 -11.20 5.45 2.77
CA TYR A 314 -11.41 4.05 3.13
C TYR A 314 -10.09 3.38 3.45
N GLY A 315 -10.09 2.51 4.44
CA GLY A 315 -8.91 1.73 4.83
C GLY A 315 -9.27 0.49 5.61
N VAL A 316 -8.25 -0.21 6.05
CA VAL A 316 -8.38 -1.42 6.87
C VAL A 316 -7.49 -1.31 8.11
N THR A 317 -7.87 -2.00 9.19
CA THR A 317 -7.00 -2.24 10.33
C THR A 317 -6.66 -3.72 10.41
N LEU A 318 -5.43 -4.04 10.80
CA LEU A 318 -4.94 -5.41 10.92
C LEU A 318 -5.71 -6.14 12.00
N ASP A 319 -5.87 -5.51 13.14
CA ASP A 319 -6.44 -6.06 14.36
C ASP A 319 -7.65 -5.25 14.84
N GLY A 320 -8.18 -5.63 16.01
CA GLY A 320 -9.37 -5.02 16.59
C GLY A 320 -10.66 -5.41 15.87
N GLY A 321 -11.69 -4.58 16.03
CA GLY A 321 -13.03 -4.89 15.58
C GLY A 321 -13.80 -5.82 16.56
N ALA A 322 -15.10 -5.96 16.34
CA ALA A 322 -15.99 -6.75 17.24
C ALA A 322 -15.58 -8.21 17.40
N HIS A 323 -14.72 -8.75 16.56
CA HIS A 323 -14.30 -10.16 16.54
C HIS A 323 -12.76 -10.32 16.49
N ALA A 324 -12.00 -9.25 16.76
CA ALA A 324 -10.53 -9.23 16.75
C ALA A 324 -9.92 -9.76 15.42
N GLY A 325 -10.59 -9.54 14.30
CA GLY A 325 -10.14 -9.96 12.97
C GLY A 325 -9.78 -8.80 12.05
N GLY A 326 -9.71 -7.58 12.59
CA GLY A 326 -9.56 -6.35 11.83
C GLY A 326 -10.89 -5.82 11.27
N VAL A 327 -10.86 -4.62 10.74
CA VAL A 327 -12.03 -3.95 10.18
C VAL A 327 -11.76 -3.35 8.80
N VAL A 328 -12.86 -3.11 8.05
CA VAL A 328 -12.87 -2.09 6.99
C VAL A 328 -13.55 -0.86 7.57
N PHE A 329 -12.89 0.28 7.49
CA PHE A 329 -13.41 1.55 7.96
C PHE A 329 -13.63 2.55 6.82
N LYS A 330 -14.46 3.55 7.10
CA LYS A 330 -14.70 4.72 6.27
C LYS A 330 -14.58 5.97 7.14
N LEU A 331 -13.89 6.97 6.64
CA LEU A 331 -13.94 8.34 7.14
C LEU A 331 -14.79 9.15 6.14
N THR A 332 -15.98 9.53 6.55
CA THR A 332 -16.90 10.29 5.70
C THR A 332 -16.59 11.77 5.78
N TYR A 333 -16.30 12.38 4.64
CA TYR A 333 -15.99 13.80 4.53
C TYR A 333 -17.26 14.67 4.58
N ASP A 334 -17.27 15.68 5.44
CA ASP A 334 -18.28 16.74 5.45
C ASP A 334 -17.67 18.05 4.92
N ALA A 335 -18.05 18.42 3.71
CA ALA A 335 -17.57 19.63 3.05
C ALA A 335 -18.02 20.93 3.74
N THR A 336 -19.01 20.88 4.64
CA THR A 336 -19.47 22.08 5.36
C THR A 336 -18.63 22.40 6.57
N THR A 337 -18.15 21.37 7.27
CA THR A 337 -17.30 21.47 8.45
C THR A 337 -15.84 21.18 8.15
N THR A 338 -15.53 20.71 6.94
CA THR A 338 -14.19 20.24 6.54
C THR A 338 -13.61 19.19 7.49
N SER A 339 -14.45 18.30 7.98
CA SER A 339 -14.09 17.27 8.96
C SER A 339 -14.49 15.89 8.49
N TYR A 340 -13.92 14.89 9.14
CA TYR A 340 -14.19 13.48 8.87
C TYR A 340 -14.97 12.83 10.02
N SER A 341 -15.92 11.98 9.66
CA SER A 341 -16.68 11.15 10.61
C SER A 341 -16.40 9.69 10.36
N PRO A 342 -15.90 8.94 11.38
CA PRO A 342 -15.54 7.53 11.22
C PRO A 342 -16.76 6.61 11.24
N SER A 343 -16.67 5.49 10.51
CA SER A 343 -17.61 4.38 10.62
C SER A 343 -16.92 3.06 10.26
N THR A 344 -17.23 2.00 11.01
CA THR A 344 -16.83 0.63 10.67
C THR A 344 -17.82 0.07 9.67
N LEU A 345 -17.32 -0.27 8.48
CA LEU A 345 -18.14 -0.84 7.40
C LEU A 345 -18.29 -2.35 7.52
N TYR A 346 -17.24 -3.03 8.00
CA TYR A 346 -17.23 -4.47 8.20
C TYR A 346 -16.25 -4.87 9.31
N ASN A 347 -16.65 -5.85 10.12
CA ASN A 347 -15.80 -6.52 11.11
C ASN A 347 -15.48 -7.92 10.59
N PHE A 348 -14.21 -8.23 10.38
CA PHE A 348 -13.80 -9.56 9.96
C PHE A 348 -13.89 -10.58 11.09
N CYS A 349 -13.80 -11.88 10.74
CA CYS A 349 -14.02 -13.00 11.65
C CYS A 349 -15.45 -13.06 12.25
N ALA A 350 -16.43 -12.41 11.61
CA ALA A 350 -17.84 -12.42 11.99
C ALA A 350 -18.52 -13.76 11.68
N LYS A 351 -17.90 -14.58 10.82
CA LYS A 351 -18.45 -15.85 10.34
C LYS A 351 -17.48 -17.01 10.59
N GLY A 352 -18.03 -18.19 10.89
CA GLY A 352 -17.24 -19.41 11.02
C GLY A 352 -16.50 -19.56 12.35
N GLY A 353 -16.76 -18.71 13.35
CA GLY A 353 -16.09 -18.73 14.65
C GLY A 353 -14.56 -18.64 14.49
N SER A 354 -13.77 -19.42 15.20
CA SER A 354 -12.29 -19.43 15.10
C SER A 354 -11.72 -19.78 13.73
N LYS A 355 -12.57 -20.11 12.75
CA LYS A 355 -12.16 -20.33 11.36
C LYS A 355 -12.17 -19.04 10.55
N CYS A 356 -12.84 -17.98 11.00
CA CYS A 356 -12.96 -16.71 10.29
C CYS A 356 -13.22 -16.91 8.78
N THR A 357 -14.32 -17.63 8.45
CA THR A 357 -14.56 -18.02 7.04
C THR A 357 -14.78 -16.85 6.11
N ASP A 358 -15.03 -15.67 6.64
CA ASP A 358 -15.15 -14.39 5.96
C ASP A 358 -13.82 -13.61 5.87
N GLY A 359 -12.71 -14.20 6.34
CA GLY A 359 -11.39 -13.59 6.37
C GLY A 359 -11.04 -12.99 7.72
N SER A 360 -9.75 -12.69 7.92
CA SER A 360 -9.20 -11.96 9.07
C SER A 360 -7.86 -11.33 8.72
N HIS A 361 -7.47 -10.31 9.49
CA HIS A 361 -6.22 -9.57 9.34
C HIS A 361 -6.04 -9.04 7.91
N PRO A 362 -6.90 -8.09 7.44
CA PRO A 362 -6.71 -7.47 6.14
C PRO A 362 -5.43 -6.62 6.16
N GLN A 363 -4.51 -6.88 5.22
CA GLN A 363 -3.23 -6.17 5.10
C GLN A 363 -3.13 -5.34 3.83
N ALA A 364 -3.96 -5.63 2.84
CA ALA A 364 -3.94 -4.96 1.55
C ALA A 364 -4.79 -3.70 1.53
N GLY A 365 -4.36 -2.69 0.78
CA GLY A 365 -5.18 -1.53 0.45
C GLY A 365 -6.45 -1.92 -0.30
N LEU A 366 -7.45 -1.04 -0.25
CA LEU A 366 -8.75 -1.24 -0.89
C LEU A 366 -8.78 -0.64 -2.29
N VAL A 367 -9.57 -1.27 -3.16
CA VAL A 367 -10.01 -0.68 -4.44
C VAL A 367 -11.47 -0.29 -4.31
N VAL A 368 -11.83 0.92 -4.71
CA VAL A 368 -13.21 1.41 -4.75
C VAL A 368 -13.67 1.55 -6.20
N ASP A 369 -14.85 1.00 -6.54
CA ASP A 369 -15.45 1.21 -7.85
C ASP A 369 -16.39 2.43 -7.87
N THR A 370 -16.85 2.83 -9.05
CA THR A 370 -17.75 3.97 -9.24
C THR A 370 -19.15 3.76 -8.64
N SER A 371 -19.48 2.55 -8.23
CA SER A 371 -20.74 2.22 -7.53
C SER A 371 -20.58 2.28 -6.01
N GLY A 372 -19.36 2.54 -5.52
CA GLY A 372 -19.00 2.55 -4.10
C GLY A 372 -18.76 1.15 -3.51
N ASN A 373 -18.64 0.12 -4.34
CA ASN A 373 -18.22 -1.19 -3.84
C ASN A 373 -16.73 -1.18 -3.54
N LEU A 374 -16.32 -1.90 -2.47
CA LEU A 374 -14.94 -2.02 -2.04
C LEU A 374 -14.45 -3.44 -2.26
N TYR A 375 -13.21 -3.55 -2.73
CA TYR A 375 -12.54 -4.82 -2.96
C TYR A 375 -11.22 -4.84 -2.21
N GLY A 376 -10.89 -5.95 -1.57
CA GLY A 376 -9.66 -6.10 -0.81
C GLY A 376 -9.33 -7.57 -0.58
N SER A 377 -8.27 -7.81 0.15
CA SER A 377 -7.89 -9.15 0.59
C SER A 377 -7.65 -9.22 2.09
N THR A 378 -7.74 -10.42 2.65
CA THR A 378 -7.36 -10.70 4.03
C THR A 378 -6.19 -11.66 4.04
N TYR A 379 -5.21 -11.42 4.91
CA TYR A 379 -4.03 -12.27 5.06
C TYR A 379 -4.38 -13.68 5.54
N SER A 380 -5.38 -13.79 6.41
CA SER A 380 -5.77 -15.04 7.04
C SER A 380 -7.28 -15.30 6.93
N GLY A 381 -7.73 -16.46 7.41
CA GLY A 381 -9.13 -16.86 7.36
C GLY A 381 -9.52 -17.42 6.00
N GLY A 382 -10.83 -17.47 5.74
CA GLY A 382 -11.40 -18.05 4.52
C GLY A 382 -11.80 -19.52 4.64
N GLY A 383 -12.48 -20.00 3.61
CA GLY A 383 -12.99 -21.38 3.53
C GLY A 383 -11.97 -22.42 3.06
N GLY A 384 -10.75 -22.00 2.70
CA GLY A 384 -9.66 -22.86 2.27
C GLY A 384 -9.13 -23.76 3.38
N LYS A 385 -8.33 -24.77 3.02
CA LYS A 385 -7.88 -25.80 3.97
C LYS A 385 -7.07 -25.23 5.15
N ASP A 386 -6.14 -24.33 4.88
CA ASP A 386 -5.20 -23.81 5.87
C ASP A 386 -5.47 -22.35 6.25
N LYS A 387 -6.67 -21.80 5.88
CA LYS A 387 -7.11 -20.43 6.18
C LYS A 387 -6.12 -19.36 5.69
N GLN A 388 -5.64 -19.51 4.49
CA GLN A 388 -4.58 -18.71 3.87
C GLN A 388 -5.08 -17.37 3.27
N GLY A 389 -6.21 -16.87 3.76
CA GLY A 389 -6.75 -15.58 3.37
C GLY A 389 -7.83 -15.65 2.28
N THR A 390 -8.34 -14.48 1.94
CA THR A 390 -9.44 -14.32 0.98
C THR A 390 -9.24 -13.12 0.08
N VAL A 391 -9.92 -13.14 -1.08
CA VAL A 391 -10.30 -11.91 -1.81
C VAL A 391 -11.78 -11.67 -1.54
N PHE A 392 -12.14 -10.46 -1.12
CA PHE A 392 -13.50 -10.11 -0.75
C PHE A 392 -14.04 -8.90 -1.53
N GLU A 393 -15.35 -8.79 -1.53
CA GLU A 393 -16.10 -7.62 -1.93
C GLU A 393 -16.98 -7.15 -0.76
N LEU A 394 -17.02 -5.84 -0.54
CA LEU A 394 -18.08 -5.18 0.21
C LEU A 394 -18.97 -4.45 -0.80
N ALA A 395 -20.10 -5.06 -1.13
CA ALA A 395 -21.05 -4.49 -2.08
C ALA A 395 -21.92 -3.42 -1.40
N PHE A 396 -21.89 -2.19 -1.91
CA PHE A 396 -22.64 -1.08 -1.38
C PHE A 396 -24.14 -1.22 -1.65
N LYS A 397 -24.97 -1.17 -0.63
CA LYS A 397 -26.43 -1.26 -0.68
C LYS A 397 -27.05 0.13 -0.51
N LYS A 398 -27.05 0.91 -1.58
CA LYS A 398 -27.47 2.33 -1.60
C LYS A 398 -28.78 2.61 -0.85
N LYS A 399 -29.80 1.74 -0.96
CA LYS A 399 -31.09 1.94 -0.28
C LYS A 399 -31.03 1.85 1.25
N LYS A 400 -30.03 1.14 1.79
CA LYS A 400 -29.86 0.89 3.22
C LYS A 400 -28.65 1.62 3.80
N ASP A 401 -27.83 2.23 2.95
CA ASP A 401 -26.55 2.82 3.31
C ASP A 401 -25.67 1.84 4.12
N THR A 402 -25.56 0.63 3.63
CA THR A 402 -24.81 -0.46 4.28
C THR A 402 -24.01 -1.25 3.26
N TYR A 403 -23.08 -2.05 3.74
CA TYR A 403 -22.30 -2.96 2.91
C TYR A 403 -22.66 -4.41 3.15
N ALA A 404 -22.60 -5.22 2.09
CA ALA A 404 -22.78 -6.67 2.16
C ALA A 404 -21.48 -7.35 1.69
N GLN A 405 -20.84 -8.08 2.59
CA GLN A 405 -19.61 -8.81 2.28
C GLN A 405 -19.89 -10.11 1.54
N SER A 406 -19.12 -10.37 0.49
CA SER A 406 -19.01 -11.64 -0.21
C SER A 406 -17.55 -12.01 -0.43
N ILE A 407 -17.25 -13.32 -0.38
CA ILE A 407 -15.95 -13.87 -0.73
C ILE A 407 -15.92 -14.15 -2.23
N LEU A 408 -14.95 -13.55 -2.91
CA LEU A 408 -14.69 -13.77 -4.32
C LEU A 408 -13.75 -14.97 -4.53
N HIS A 409 -12.79 -15.17 -3.62
CA HIS A 409 -11.90 -16.33 -3.58
C HIS A 409 -11.42 -16.59 -2.16
N SER A 410 -11.27 -17.88 -1.78
CA SER A 410 -10.58 -18.30 -0.56
C SER A 410 -9.32 -19.06 -0.96
N PHE A 411 -8.16 -18.56 -0.55
CA PHE A 411 -6.89 -19.20 -0.88
C PHE A 411 -6.76 -20.58 -0.21
N CYS A 412 -5.87 -21.41 -0.75
CA CYS A 412 -5.77 -22.82 -0.40
C CYS A 412 -7.06 -23.63 -0.69
N SER A 413 -7.84 -23.16 -1.66
CA SER A 413 -9.01 -23.91 -2.18
C SER A 413 -8.58 -25.06 -3.08
N THR A 414 -7.43 -24.93 -3.70
CA THR A 414 -6.78 -25.97 -4.54
C THR A 414 -5.58 -26.54 -3.79
N TYR A 415 -5.81 -27.59 -3.01
CA TYR A 415 -4.78 -28.25 -2.21
C TYR A 415 -4.40 -29.59 -2.79
N LYS A 416 -3.13 -29.75 -3.19
CA LYS A 416 -2.57 -31.01 -3.72
C LYS A 416 -1.20 -31.29 -3.15
N LYS A 417 -0.96 -32.56 -2.75
CA LYS A 417 0.34 -33.04 -2.26
C LYS A 417 0.98 -32.18 -1.15
N GLY A 418 0.15 -31.59 -0.28
CA GLY A 418 0.66 -30.73 0.80
C GLY A 418 0.85 -29.27 0.44
N ILE A 419 0.45 -28.82 -0.75
CA ILE A 419 0.69 -27.48 -1.30
C ILE A 419 -0.64 -26.82 -1.65
N CYS A 420 -0.80 -25.54 -1.32
CA CYS A 420 -1.89 -24.68 -1.77
C CYS A 420 -1.52 -24.13 -3.17
N GLU A 421 -1.96 -24.80 -4.24
CA GLU A 421 -1.56 -24.42 -5.62
C GLU A 421 -2.03 -23.05 -6.06
N ASP A 422 -3.08 -22.51 -5.44
CA ASP A 422 -3.65 -21.19 -5.73
C ASP A 422 -3.01 -20.05 -4.91
N GLY A 423 -1.96 -20.35 -4.13
CA GLY A 423 -1.27 -19.38 -3.28
C GLY A 423 -1.90 -19.22 -1.89
N GLY A 424 -1.32 -18.35 -1.10
CA GLY A 424 -1.77 -18.04 0.25
C GLY A 424 -1.23 -16.71 0.77
N ASN A 425 -1.88 -16.17 1.79
CA ASN A 425 -1.49 -14.95 2.48
C ASN A 425 -1.31 -13.74 1.53
N PRO A 426 -2.38 -13.23 0.89
CA PRO A 426 -2.28 -12.02 0.07
C PRO A 426 -1.99 -10.80 0.94
N VAL A 427 -1.03 -9.96 0.53
CA VAL A 427 -0.55 -8.77 1.26
C VAL A 427 -0.72 -7.49 0.45
N GLY A 428 -0.28 -7.49 -0.80
CA GLY A 428 -0.24 -6.29 -1.64
C GLY A 428 -1.61 -5.77 -2.08
N THR A 429 -1.71 -4.46 -2.26
CA THR A 429 -2.90 -3.82 -2.84
C THR A 429 -3.16 -4.35 -4.25
N MET A 430 -4.42 -4.70 -4.54
CA MET A 430 -4.79 -5.20 -5.85
C MET A 430 -4.82 -4.08 -6.89
N ALA A 431 -4.36 -4.39 -8.12
CA ALA A 431 -4.64 -3.58 -9.29
C ALA A 431 -5.99 -3.95 -9.92
N VAL A 432 -6.58 -3.01 -10.65
CA VAL A 432 -7.82 -3.24 -11.40
C VAL A 432 -7.68 -2.75 -12.83
N ASP A 433 -8.06 -3.58 -13.81
CA ASP A 433 -8.07 -3.16 -15.21
C ASP A 433 -9.37 -2.42 -15.59
N SER A 434 -9.38 -1.81 -16.78
CA SER A 434 -10.55 -1.10 -17.31
C SER A 434 -11.80 -1.95 -17.51
N LEU A 435 -11.69 -3.28 -17.39
CA LEU A 435 -12.78 -4.25 -17.49
C LEU A 435 -13.24 -4.73 -16.10
N GLY A 436 -12.68 -4.17 -15.02
CA GLY A 436 -13.01 -4.54 -13.65
C GLY A 436 -12.41 -5.87 -13.17
N LYS A 437 -11.35 -6.37 -13.82
CA LYS A 437 -10.66 -7.54 -13.31
C LYS A 437 -9.65 -7.10 -12.24
N LEU A 438 -9.62 -7.83 -11.14
CA LEU A 438 -8.73 -7.61 -10.02
C LEU A 438 -7.49 -8.48 -10.17
N TYR A 439 -6.31 -7.88 -9.94
CA TYR A 439 -5.02 -8.56 -9.98
C TYR A 439 -4.31 -8.35 -8.65
N GLY A 440 -3.71 -9.39 -8.09
CA GLY A 440 -3.02 -9.31 -6.81
C GLY A 440 -1.94 -10.35 -6.67
N THR A 441 -1.23 -10.31 -5.55
CA THR A 441 -0.15 -11.22 -5.19
C THR A 441 -0.47 -12.00 -3.94
N THR A 442 0.11 -13.20 -3.82
CA THR A 442 0.19 -13.94 -2.56
C THR A 442 1.66 -14.07 -2.20
N ASN A 443 2.03 -13.84 -0.93
CA ASN A 443 3.43 -13.92 -0.53
C ASN A 443 3.90 -15.34 -0.20
N ARG A 444 2.99 -16.31 -0.16
CA ARG A 444 3.29 -17.70 0.19
C ARG A 444 2.55 -18.68 -0.72
N ASP A 445 2.95 -19.93 -0.60
CA ASP A 445 2.35 -21.04 -1.32
C ASP A 445 2.42 -20.89 -2.85
N GLY A 446 1.47 -21.46 -3.57
CA GLY A 446 1.61 -21.70 -4.99
C GLY A 446 2.43 -22.97 -5.27
N PRO A 447 2.54 -23.41 -6.52
CA PRO A 447 3.20 -24.67 -6.89
C PRO A 447 4.64 -24.84 -6.38
N TYR A 448 5.32 -23.74 -6.11
CA TYR A 448 6.73 -23.74 -5.69
C TYR A 448 6.96 -23.20 -4.27
N GLY A 449 5.90 -22.70 -3.58
CA GLY A 449 5.95 -22.24 -2.20
C GLY A 449 6.34 -20.78 -1.99
N GLU A 450 6.64 -20.04 -3.06
CA GLU A 450 7.25 -18.70 -3.00
C GLU A 450 6.30 -17.58 -3.45
N GLY A 451 4.99 -17.89 -3.49
CA GLY A 451 3.94 -16.94 -3.83
C GLY A 451 3.52 -16.98 -5.30
N THR A 452 2.45 -16.25 -5.59
CA THR A 452 1.82 -16.22 -6.93
C THR A 452 1.37 -14.80 -7.30
N VAL A 453 1.17 -14.57 -8.60
CA VAL A 453 0.33 -13.49 -9.11
C VAL A 453 -0.98 -14.10 -9.57
N PHE A 454 -2.09 -13.50 -9.18
CA PHE A 454 -3.43 -14.01 -9.49
C PHE A 454 -4.34 -12.95 -10.13
N ARG A 455 -5.43 -13.43 -10.71
CA ARG A 455 -6.52 -12.60 -11.23
C ARG A 455 -7.86 -13.12 -10.73
N VAL A 456 -8.74 -12.21 -10.32
CA VAL A 456 -10.15 -12.48 -10.02
C VAL A 456 -11.03 -11.69 -10.99
N ILE A 457 -12.02 -12.34 -11.57
CA ILE A 457 -13.07 -11.74 -12.40
C ILE A 457 -14.39 -12.00 -11.68
N LYS A 458 -15.15 -10.94 -11.44
CA LYS A 458 -16.50 -11.02 -10.85
C LYS A 458 -17.56 -11.30 -11.91
#